data_492c4368e233201221ab115047395dc7
#
_entry.id   492c4368e233201221ab115047395dc7
#
_cell.length_a   1.000
_cell.length_b   1.000
_cell.length_c   1.000
_cell.angle_alpha   90.00
_cell.angle_beta   90.00
_cell.angle_gamma   90.00
#
_symmetry.space_group_name_H-M   'P 1'
#
loop_
_entity.id
_entity.type
_entity.pdbx_description
1 polymer ?
#
loop_
_entity_poly.entity_id
_entity_poly.type
_entity_poly.pdbx_seq_one_letter_code
_entity_poly.pdbx_strand_id
1 'polypeptide(L)'
;MRARGVTSRMLSRLKRLVSRPVGCAAVAMALLASGCGGGGPLESEQVFSDNVFSGNHLKPKDYPIHGIDVSKFQGDIDWNAVANSGVKFARIKATEGGDQDARFQANWEGAKAAGIPHGAYHFVYWCRPPLEEIQIFEQNAPVEDDALPPVLDAEATPTSPTCRHHVTQDEAIADTQVMLQEMERHYRKRPIIYTTVDFYEANLSNGALTDYPIWVRSTKHHPAVKYGSRAWHFWQYQSDGRVPGIGGSVDKDAFYGTKEQWDAFLREPGVRPVETGAGGPAPAPTASQTAAAQPQESIAEPAGAPAE
;
A
#
# COMPACT_ATOMS: atom_id res chain seq x y z
N MET A 1 46.32 25.58 -46.02
CA MET A 1 47.74 25.75 -45.52
C MET A 1 47.88 24.80 -44.35
N ARG A 2 48.58 23.70 -44.60
CA ARG A 2 49.81 23.18 -43.92
C ARG A 2 49.60 23.04 -42.38
N ALA A 3 49.53 21.84 -41.83
CA ALA A 3 50.34 20.63 -41.83
C ALA A 3 51.31 20.55 -40.62
N ARG A 4 51.43 19.32 -40.15
CA ARG A 4 52.49 18.68 -39.31
C ARG A 4 52.15 18.60 -37.80
N GLY A 5 52.01 17.48 -37.12
CA GLY A 5 52.74 16.20 -37.25
C GLY A 5 53.98 16.18 -36.35
N VAL A 6 53.99 15.32 -35.35
CA VAL A 6 55.23 14.64 -34.91
C VAL A 6 54.88 13.46 -33.99
N THR A 7 55.28 12.31 -34.42
CA THR A 7 55.43 11.01 -33.73
C THR A 7 56.66 11.02 -32.83
N SER A 8 56.70 10.29 -31.75
CA SER A 8 57.91 9.61 -31.30
C SER A 8 57.61 8.42 -30.37
N ARG A 9 58.16 7.34 -30.85
CA ARG A 9 58.40 6.02 -30.21
C ARG A 9 59.52 6.11 -29.16
N MET A 10 59.53 5.16 -28.24
CA MET A 10 60.68 4.32 -27.80
C MET A 10 60.24 3.53 -26.55
N LEU A 11 60.11 2.23 -26.64
CA LEU A 11 61.05 1.10 -26.63
C LEU A 11 61.64 0.77 -25.24
N SER A 12 61.19 -0.34 -24.74
CA SER A 12 61.91 -1.51 -24.18
C SER A 12 62.78 -1.37 -22.93
N ARG A 13 62.55 -2.24 -21.97
CA ARG A 13 63.61 -3.21 -21.52
C ARG A 13 62.96 -4.34 -20.70
N LEU A 14 63.19 -5.54 -21.24
CA LEU A 14 63.12 -6.82 -20.51
C LEU A 14 64.22 -6.86 -19.44
N LYS A 15 63.99 -7.47 -18.31
CA LYS A 15 64.95 -8.24 -17.55
C LYS A 15 64.31 -9.48 -16.98
N ARG A 16 64.76 -10.62 -17.51
CA ARG A 16 64.62 -11.96 -16.90
C ARG A 16 65.66 -12.09 -15.79
N LEU A 17 65.36 -12.84 -14.74
CA LEU A 17 66.28 -13.72 -14.00
C LEU A 17 65.40 -14.62 -13.06
N VAL A 18 65.34 -15.88 -13.41
CA VAL A 18 66.11 -17.07 -12.90
C VAL A 18 65.43 -17.68 -11.63
N SER A 19 65.01 -18.89 -11.90
CA SER A 19 64.46 -19.97 -11.07
C SER A 19 65.39 -20.42 -9.93
N ARG A 20 64.74 -20.88 -8.82
CA ARG A 20 65.21 -22.06 -8.05
C ARG A 20 64.05 -22.71 -7.30
N PRO A 21 63.97 -24.05 -7.26
CA PRO A 21 62.96 -24.80 -6.54
C PRO A 21 63.48 -25.28 -5.17
N VAL A 22 62.64 -25.28 -4.15
CA VAL A 22 62.86 -26.13 -2.95
C VAL A 22 61.51 -26.44 -2.27
N GLY A 23 61.29 -27.73 -2.05
CA GLY A 23 60.68 -28.25 -0.84
C GLY A 23 59.19 -28.57 -0.86
N CYS A 24 58.89 -29.84 -1.13
CA CYS A 24 57.64 -30.45 -0.72
C CYS A 24 57.47 -30.41 0.79
N ALA A 25 56.36 -29.80 1.27
CA ALA A 25 55.78 -30.13 2.54
C ALA A 25 54.27 -30.34 2.30
N ALA A 26 53.88 -31.59 2.40
CA ALA A 26 52.48 -31.99 2.36
C ALA A 26 51.80 -31.49 3.66
N VAL A 27 50.99 -30.43 3.56
CA VAL A 27 50.06 -30.04 4.59
C VAL A 27 48.68 -30.53 4.15
N ALA A 28 48.15 -31.47 4.92
CA ALA A 28 46.79 -31.94 4.78
C ALA A 28 45.83 -30.76 5.07
N MET A 29 45.28 -30.17 4.04
CA MET A 29 44.20 -29.14 4.17
C MET A 29 42.89 -29.85 4.33
N ALA A 30 42.34 -29.80 5.54
CA ALA A 30 40.97 -30.13 5.81
C ALA A 30 40.09 -29.22 4.96
N LEU A 31 39.39 -29.80 4.01
CA LEU A 31 38.30 -29.15 3.26
C LEU A 31 37.19 -28.81 4.22
N LEU A 32 37.21 -27.62 4.81
CA LEU A 32 36.03 -26.98 5.30
C LEU A 32 35.20 -26.60 4.09
N ALA A 33 34.20 -27.39 3.79
CA ALA A 33 33.12 -27.04 2.88
C ALA A 33 32.47 -25.78 3.40
N SER A 34 32.93 -24.60 2.97
CA SER A 34 32.19 -23.36 3.07
C SER A 34 30.96 -23.55 2.19
N GLY A 35 29.84 -23.88 2.84
CA GLY A 35 28.54 -23.85 2.21
C GLY A 35 28.33 -22.45 1.63
N CYS A 36 28.30 -22.34 0.31
CA CYS A 36 27.63 -21.25 -0.35
C CYS A 36 26.19 -21.27 0.13
N GLY A 37 25.87 -20.43 1.09
CA GLY A 37 24.51 -20.14 1.44
C GLY A 37 23.84 -19.53 0.21
N GLY A 38 23.22 -20.38 -0.61
CA GLY A 38 22.25 -19.94 -1.57
C GLY A 38 21.19 -19.17 -0.80
N GLY A 39 21.07 -17.88 -1.02
CA GLY A 39 19.94 -17.11 -0.54
C GLY A 39 18.68 -17.69 -1.17
N GLY A 40 18.01 -18.58 -0.45
CA GLY A 40 16.64 -18.96 -0.79
C GLY A 40 15.75 -17.72 -0.79
N PRO A 41 14.61 -17.77 -1.46
CA PRO A 41 13.66 -16.67 -1.40
C PRO A 41 13.33 -16.41 0.07
N LEU A 42 13.37 -15.14 0.47
CA LEU A 42 12.97 -14.72 1.80
C LEU A 42 11.56 -15.23 2.05
N GLU A 43 11.35 -15.91 3.16
CA GLU A 43 10.00 -16.32 3.54
C GLU A 43 9.15 -15.06 3.74
N SER A 44 7.86 -15.15 3.39
CA SER A 44 6.93 -14.01 3.44
C SER A 44 6.91 -13.33 4.82
N GLU A 45 7.10 -14.10 5.87
CA GLU A 45 7.18 -13.61 7.24
C GLU A 45 8.39 -12.68 7.47
N GLN A 46 9.53 -12.92 6.81
CA GLN A 46 10.72 -12.07 6.91
C GLN A 46 10.55 -10.75 6.15
N VAL A 47 9.86 -10.77 5.01
CA VAL A 47 9.63 -9.55 4.21
C VAL A 47 8.84 -8.51 4.98
N PHE A 48 7.96 -8.94 5.90
CA PHE A 48 7.04 -8.06 6.64
C PHE A 48 7.34 -7.93 8.14
N SER A 49 8.46 -8.51 8.64
CA SER A 49 8.80 -8.53 10.07
C SER A 49 9.64 -7.38 10.58
N ASP A 50 10.21 -6.54 9.70
CA ASP A 50 11.35 -5.68 10.01
C ASP A 50 11.03 -4.41 10.81
N ASN A 51 9.76 -4.12 11.15
CA ASN A 51 9.39 -2.89 11.83
C ASN A 51 9.32 -3.03 13.34
N VAL A 52 10.12 -2.23 14.04
CA VAL A 52 10.12 -2.13 15.51
C VAL A 52 9.19 -1.01 15.93
N PHE A 53 7.96 -1.37 16.31
CA PHE A 53 7.04 -0.45 16.96
C PHE A 53 7.09 -0.62 18.46
N SER A 54 7.17 0.50 19.20
CA SER A 54 7.13 0.52 20.66
C SER A 54 5.69 0.59 21.17
N GLY A 55 5.45 0.01 22.35
CA GLY A 55 4.15 0.08 23.04
C GLY A 55 3.39 -1.25 23.06
N ASN A 56 2.20 -1.23 23.68
CA ASN A 56 1.35 -2.41 23.90
C ASN A 56 0.37 -2.69 22.75
N HIS A 57 0.47 -1.95 21.65
CA HIS A 57 -0.36 -2.18 20.48
C HIS A 57 0.22 -3.31 19.62
N LEU A 58 -0.65 -3.91 18.79
CA LEU A 58 -0.23 -4.84 17.75
C LEU A 58 0.78 -4.21 16.80
N LYS A 59 1.72 -5.00 16.36
CA LYS A 59 2.75 -4.60 15.41
C LYS A 59 2.33 -4.97 14.00
N PRO A 60 2.90 -4.37 12.95
CA PRO A 60 2.56 -4.75 11.57
C PRO A 60 2.60 -6.26 11.33
N LYS A 61 3.61 -6.96 11.83
CA LYS A 61 3.76 -8.42 11.70
C LYS A 61 2.61 -9.25 12.32
N ASP A 62 1.81 -8.67 13.19
CA ASP A 62 0.69 -9.35 13.84
C ASP A 62 -0.58 -9.33 12.97
N TYR A 63 -0.55 -8.63 11.82
CA TYR A 63 -1.62 -8.61 10.82
C TYR A 63 -1.30 -9.61 9.71
N PRO A 64 -2.27 -10.45 9.32
CA PRO A 64 -1.98 -11.56 8.39
C PRO A 64 -1.93 -11.15 6.91
N ILE A 65 -2.40 -9.95 6.56
CA ILE A 65 -2.56 -9.50 5.18
C ILE A 65 -1.71 -8.27 4.95
N HIS A 66 -0.66 -8.43 4.15
CA HIS A 66 0.26 -7.36 3.78
C HIS A 66 0.19 -7.04 2.30
N GLY A 67 0.38 -5.77 2.00
CA GLY A 67 0.44 -5.24 0.66
C GLY A 67 1.57 -4.23 0.48
N ILE A 68 1.56 -3.63 -0.68
CA ILE A 68 2.47 -2.55 -1.06
C ILE A 68 1.70 -1.46 -1.80
N ASP A 69 2.24 -0.25 -1.79
CA ASP A 69 1.84 0.75 -2.74
C ASP A 69 3.02 1.21 -3.60
N VAL A 70 2.75 1.45 -4.87
CA VAL A 70 3.76 1.69 -5.89
C VAL A 70 3.36 2.80 -6.86
N SER A 71 4.37 3.41 -7.48
CA SER A 71 4.25 4.42 -8.51
C SER A 71 5.43 4.33 -9.49
N LYS A 72 5.62 5.34 -10.31
CA LYS A 72 6.81 5.48 -11.17
C LYS A 72 8.15 5.37 -10.43
N PHE A 73 8.17 5.66 -9.14
CA PHE A 73 9.40 5.68 -8.34
C PHE A 73 10.00 4.29 -8.08
N GLN A 74 9.22 3.23 -8.18
CA GLN A 74 9.71 1.85 -8.05
C GLN A 74 10.34 1.33 -9.34
N GLY A 75 10.21 2.05 -10.47
CA GLY A 75 10.79 1.67 -11.76
C GLY A 75 10.17 0.40 -12.35
N ASP A 76 11.00 -0.49 -12.87
CA ASP A 76 10.57 -1.80 -13.36
C ASP A 76 10.37 -2.77 -12.20
N ILE A 77 9.23 -3.46 -12.16
CA ILE A 77 8.85 -4.39 -11.11
C ILE A 77 8.70 -5.80 -11.71
N ASP A 78 9.36 -6.77 -11.12
CA ASP A 78 9.07 -8.20 -11.35
C ASP A 78 7.90 -8.63 -10.47
N TRP A 79 6.70 -8.52 -11.02
CA TRP A 79 5.47 -8.83 -10.31
C TRP A 79 5.31 -10.30 -9.92
N ASN A 80 5.97 -11.24 -10.63
CA ASN A 80 6.01 -12.63 -10.22
C ASN A 80 6.84 -12.82 -8.95
N ALA A 81 7.99 -12.15 -8.87
CA ALA A 81 8.79 -12.17 -7.65
C ALA A 81 8.04 -11.49 -6.48
N VAL A 82 7.31 -10.40 -6.74
CA VAL A 82 6.45 -9.73 -5.74
C VAL A 82 5.37 -10.70 -5.24
N ALA A 83 4.65 -11.38 -6.11
CA ALA A 83 3.61 -12.36 -5.72
C ALA A 83 4.19 -13.49 -4.87
N ASN A 84 5.35 -14.02 -5.26
CA ASN A 84 6.04 -15.09 -4.54
C ASN A 84 6.63 -14.64 -3.19
N SER A 85 6.78 -13.34 -2.94
CA SER A 85 7.26 -12.79 -1.67
C SER A 85 6.21 -12.76 -0.56
N GLY A 86 4.95 -13.08 -0.89
CA GLY A 86 3.84 -13.08 0.08
C GLY A 86 2.99 -11.82 0.09
N VAL A 87 3.25 -10.84 -0.80
CA VAL A 87 2.37 -9.68 -1.01
C VAL A 87 0.96 -10.15 -1.38
N LYS A 88 -0.05 -9.62 -0.70
CA LYS A 88 -1.46 -10.00 -0.86
C LYS A 88 -2.29 -8.95 -1.59
N PHE A 89 -1.81 -7.73 -1.71
CA PHE A 89 -2.46 -6.68 -2.49
C PHE A 89 -1.47 -5.59 -2.91
N ALA A 90 -1.83 -4.83 -3.94
CA ALA A 90 -1.07 -3.68 -4.39
C ALA A 90 -1.99 -2.46 -4.61
N ARG A 91 -1.53 -1.29 -4.21
CA ARG A 91 -2.10 0.00 -4.57
C ARG A 91 -1.19 0.68 -5.58
N ILE A 92 -1.73 1.13 -6.71
CA ILE A 92 -0.94 1.58 -7.85
C ILE A 92 -1.34 3.02 -8.18
N LYS A 93 -0.37 3.95 -8.15
CA LYS A 93 -0.62 5.34 -8.55
C LYS A 93 -1.08 5.37 -10.00
N ALA A 94 -2.29 5.88 -10.23
CA ALA A 94 -2.78 6.12 -11.58
C ALA A 94 -2.48 7.54 -12.03
N THR A 95 -2.74 8.52 -11.14
CA THR A 95 -2.60 9.92 -11.47
C THR A 95 -2.15 10.73 -10.25
N GLU A 96 -1.62 11.90 -10.52
CA GLU A 96 -1.19 12.88 -9.51
C GLU A 96 -1.52 14.28 -10.05
N GLY A 97 -2.47 14.99 -9.39
CA GLY A 97 -2.97 16.25 -9.93
C GLY A 97 -3.50 16.10 -11.36
N GLY A 98 -2.86 16.76 -12.31
CA GLY A 98 -3.22 16.70 -13.73
C GLY A 98 -2.50 15.64 -14.55
N ASP A 99 -1.62 14.85 -13.96
CA ASP A 99 -0.70 14.00 -14.70
C ASP A 99 -0.95 12.51 -14.43
N GLN A 100 -0.84 11.69 -15.47
CA GLN A 100 -0.82 10.23 -15.34
C GLN A 100 0.54 9.77 -14.81
N ASP A 101 0.55 8.79 -13.92
CA ASP A 101 1.79 8.11 -13.53
C ASP A 101 2.36 7.30 -14.71
N ALA A 102 3.61 7.54 -15.06
CA ALA A 102 4.24 6.97 -16.25
C ALA A 102 4.38 5.42 -16.20
N ARG A 103 4.24 4.82 -15.01
CA ARG A 103 4.33 3.37 -14.81
C ARG A 103 2.99 2.72 -14.50
N PHE A 104 1.92 3.50 -14.44
CA PHE A 104 0.60 2.98 -14.07
C PHE A 104 0.20 1.76 -14.88
N GLN A 105 0.16 1.88 -16.20
CA GLN A 105 -0.27 0.79 -17.07
C GLN A 105 0.59 -0.48 -16.89
N ALA A 106 1.92 -0.32 -16.85
CA ALA A 106 2.84 -1.45 -16.66
C ALA A 106 2.64 -2.13 -15.30
N ASN A 107 2.43 -1.35 -14.24
CA ASN A 107 2.19 -1.87 -12.90
C ASN A 107 0.82 -2.53 -12.77
N TRP A 108 -0.22 -1.94 -13.36
CA TRP A 108 -1.57 -2.49 -13.38
C TRP A 108 -1.61 -3.87 -14.04
N GLU A 109 -1.13 -3.94 -15.28
CA GLU A 109 -1.09 -5.19 -16.05
C GLU A 109 -0.18 -6.24 -15.40
N GLY A 110 0.95 -5.80 -14.84
CA GLY A 110 1.88 -6.69 -14.15
C GLY A 110 1.29 -7.31 -12.88
N ALA A 111 0.65 -6.51 -12.03
CA ALA A 111 -0.03 -7.00 -10.83
C ALA A 111 -1.18 -7.95 -11.19
N LYS A 112 -1.98 -7.58 -12.20
CA LYS A 112 -3.08 -8.40 -12.73
C LYS A 112 -2.57 -9.74 -13.25
N ALA A 113 -1.56 -9.75 -14.08
CA ALA A 113 -0.96 -10.96 -14.64
C ALA A 113 -0.36 -11.88 -13.57
N ALA A 114 0.18 -11.31 -12.48
CA ALA A 114 0.70 -12.04 -11.33
C ALA A 114 -0.39 -12.51 -10.35
N GLY A 115 -1.66 -12.18 -10.61
CA GLY A 115 -2.79 -12.56 -9.76
C GLY A 115 -2.83 -11.84 -8.41
N ILE A 116 -2.20 -10.67 -8.29
CA ILE A 116 -2.22 -9.85 -7.08
C ILE A 116 -3.47 -8.96 -7.12
N PRO A 117 -4.39 -9.06 -6.13
CA PRO A 117 -5.47 -8.09 -5.95
C PRO A 117 -4.90 -6.67 -5.95
N HIS A 118 -5.40 -5.81 -6.84
CA HIS A 118 -4.83 -4.48 -7.02
C HIS A 118 -5.91 -3.41 -7.23
N GLY A 119 -5.56 -2.16 -6.96
CA GLY A 119 -6.43 -1.01 -7.13
C GLY A 119 -5.65 0.26 -7.37
N ALA A 120 -6.29 1.21 -8.04
CA ALA A 120 -5.70 2.49 -8.39
C ALA A 120 -5.83 3.52 -7.27
N TYR A 121 -4.86 4.45 -7.18
CA TYR A 121 -5.00 5.63 -6.36
C TYR A 121 -4.69 6.91 -7.13
N HIS A 122 -5.34 8.00 -6.71
CA HIS A 122 -5.13 9.36 -7.17
C HIS A 122 -4.51 10.20 -6.06
N PHE A 123 -3.36 10.80 -6.34
CA PHE A 123 -2.71 11.75 -5.45
C PHE A 123 -3.23 13.16 -5.71
N VAL A 124 -3.90 13.76 -4.71
CA VAL A 124 -4.58 15.05 -4.85
C VAL A 124 -3.61 16.22 -4.88
N TYR A 125 -3.79 17.08 -5.88
CA TYR A 125 -3.19 18.43 -5.92
C TYR A 125 -4.28 19.48 -5.71
N TRP A 126 -4.30 20.14 -4.59
CA TRP A 126 -5.32 21.09 -4.14
C TRP A 126 -5.40 22.41 -4.96
N CYS A 127 -4.90 22.42 -6.17
CA CYS A 127 -4.81 23.60 -7.05
C CYS A 127 -5.76 23.56 -8.25
N ARG A 128 -6.62 22.54 -8.31
CA ARG A 128 -7.62 22.35 -9.38
C ARG A 128 -9.01 22.24 -8.80
N PRO A 129 -10.05 22.59 -9.58
CA PRO A 129 -11.40 22.20 -9.20
C PRO A 129 -11.49 20.68 -8.99
N PRO A 130 -12.12 20.19 -7.89
CA PRO A 130 -12.10 18.76 -7.53
C PRO A 130 -12.67 17.85 -8.62
N LEU A 131 -13.72 18.27 -9.33
CA LEU A 131 -14.29 17.50 -10.44
C LEU A 131 -13.35 17.39 -11.64
N GLU A 132 -12.62 18.44 -11.95
CA GLU A 132 -11.66 18.40 -13.06
C GLU A 132 -10.50 17.46 -12.74
N GLU A 133 -10.02 17.48 -11.50
CA GLU A 133 -8.93 16.62 -11.06
C GLU A 133 -9.33 15.15 -11.04
N ILE A 134 -10.50 14.84 -10.49
CA ILE A 134 -10.94 13.44 -10.41
C ILE A 134 -11.32 12.86 -11.77
N GLN A 135 -11.78 13.67 -12.73
CA GLN A 135 -12.02 13.21 -14.10
C GLN A 135 -10.73 12.72 -14.79
N ILE A 136 -9.57 13.30 -14.46
CA ILE A 136 -8.28 12.82 -14.97
C ILE A 136 -7.99 11.41 -14.44
N PHE A 137 -8.29 11.15 -13.18
CA PHE A 137 -8.19 9.82 -12.60
C PHE A 137 -9.12 8.82 -13.30
N GLU A 138 -10.39 9.17 -13.49
CA GLU A 138 -11.38 8.33 -14.15
C GLU A 138 -11.03 7.97 -15.61
N GLN A 139 -10.38 8.90 -16.32
CA GLN A 139 -9.92 8.66 -17.70
C GLN A 139 -8.72 7.70 -17.77
N ASN A 140 -7.98 7.54 -16.71
CA ASN A 140 -6.72 6.79 -16.68
C ASN A 140 -6.81 5.47 -15.91
N ALA A 141 -7.64 5.39 -14.87
CA ALA A 141 -7.81 4.20 -14.06
C ALA A 141 -9.03 3.40 -14.52
N PRO A 142 -8.88 2.12 -14.91
CA PRO A 142 -9.98 1.34 -15.48
C PRO A 142 -11.03 0.99 -14.42
N VAL A 143 -12.28 0.85 -14.87
CA VAL A 143 -13.37 0.27 -14.08
C VAL A 143 -13.37 -1.23 -14.28
N GLU A 144 -12.94 -1.99 -13.29
CA GLU A 144 -12.91 -3.46 -13.32
C GLU A 144 -13.59 -4.00 -12.05
N ASP A 145 -14.42 -5.04 -12.21
CA ASP A 145 -15.22 -5.59 -11.12
C ASP A 145 -14.34 -6.25 -10.04
N ASP A 146 -13.22 -6.85 -10.43
CA ASP A 146 -12.25 -7.50 -9.56
C ASP A 146 -11.16 -6.57 -9.00
N ALA A 147 -11.09 -5.32 -9.45
CA ALA A 147 -10.18 -4.33 -8.86
C ALA A 147 -10.59 -3.97 -7.44
N LEU A 148 -9.62 -3.68 -6.59
CA LEU A 148 -9.86 -3.12 -5.26
C LEU A 148 -10.52 -1.72 -5.38
N PRO A 149 -11.26 -1.25 -4.35
CA PRO A 149 -11.83 0.09 -4.36
C PRO A 149 -10.79 1.15 -4.70
N PRO A 150 -11.15 2.19 -5.46
CA PRO A 150 -10.23 3.28 -5.75
C PRO A 150 -9.87 4.05 -4.48
N VAL A 151 -8.70 4.66 -4.47
CA VAL A 151 -8.20 5.43 -3.33
C VAL A 151 -8.00 6.89 -3.72
N LEU A 152 -8.48 7.78 -2.87
CA LEU A 152 -8.19 9.21 -2.90
C LEU A 152 -7.08 9.50 -1.89
N ASP A 153 -5.91 9.85 -2.38
CA ASP A 153 -4.73 10.16 -1.56
C ASP A 153 -4.72 11.66 -1.20
N ALA A 154 -5.28 11.94 -0.02
CA ALA A 154 -5.46 13.28 0.52
C ALA A 154 -4.35 13.61 1.53
N GLU A 155 -3.34 14.29 1.06
CA GLU A 155 -2.22 14.79 1.87
C GLU A 155 -1.74 16.18 1.44
N ALA A 156 -0.90 16.81 2.26
CA ALA A 156 -0.35 18.12 1.93
C ALA A 156 0.74 18.03 0.86
N THR A 157 0.79 19.02 -0.03
CA THR A 157 1.77 19.11 -1.12
C THR A 157 2.72 20.32 -1.01
N PRO A 158 3.33 20.58 0.18
CA PRO A 158 4.06 21.84 0.42
C PRO A 158 5.33 21.99 -0.44
N THR A 159 5.87 20.88 -0.93
CA THR A 159 7.09 20.87 -1.75
C THR A 159 6.81 20.71 -3.23
N SER A 160 5.54 20.63 -3.64
CA SER A 160 5.18 20.54 -5.06
C SER A 160 5.68 21.78 -5.82
N PRO A 161 6.36 21.61 -6.96
CA PRO A 161 6.81 22.73 -7.77
C PRO A 161 5.65 23.44 -8.48
N THR A 162 4.54 22.75 -8.72
CA THR A 162 3.39 23.21 -9.52
C THR A 162 2.18 23.55 -8.68
N CYS A 163 2.05 22.99 -7.47
CA CYS A 163 0.94 23.27 -6.57
C CYS A 163 1.43 23.41 -5.13
N ARG A 164 1.42 24.65 -4.64
CA ARG A 164 1.81 25.00 -3.26
C ARG A 164 0.63 25.56 -2.45
N HIS A 165 -0.59 25.30 -2.92
CA HIS A 165 -1.78 25.73 -2.20
C HIS A 165 -1.85 25.05 -0.84
N HIS A 166 -2.02 25.86 0.21
CA HIS A 166 -2.31 25.39 1.55
C HIS A 166 -3.82 25.35 1.70
N VAL A 167 -4.39 24.17 1.51
CA VAL A 167 -5.83 23.97 1.63
C VAL A 167 -6.28 24.19 3.08
N THR A 168 -7.37 24.92 3.26
CA THR A 168 -8.02 25.07 4.56
C THR A 168 -8.80 23.80 4.90
N GLN A 169 -9.15 23.64 6.19
CA GLN A 169 -9.93 22.47 6.63
C GLN A 169 -11.27 22.35 5.89
N ASP A 170 -11.98 23.47 5.74
CA ASP A 170 -13.29 23.47 5.07
C ASP A 170 -13.16 23.13 3.58
N GLU A 171 -12.16 23.66 2.89
CA GLU A 171 -11.86 23.32 1.50
C GLU A 171 -11.46 21.84 1.37
N ALA A 172 -10.55 21.36 2.22
CA ALA A 172 -10.11 19.96 2.20
C ALA A 172 -11.27 18.99 2.37
N ILE A 173 -12.19 19.28 3.29
CA ILE A 173 -13.38 18.44 3.52
C ILE A 173 -14.32 18.51 2.31
N ALA A 174 -14.63 19.70 1.83
CA ALA A 174 -15.57 19.90 0.73
C ALA A 174 -15.07 19.25 -0.56
N ASP A 175 -13.81 19.49 -0.94
CA ASP A 175 -13.22 18.96 -2.15
C ASP A 175 -13.03 17.45 -2.07
N THR A 176 -12.57 16.93 -0.93
CA THR A 176 -12.49 15.48 -0.69
C THR A 176 -13.86 14.83 -0.84
N GLN A 177 -14.91 15.41 -0.27
CA GLN A 177 -16.26 14.88 -0.37
C GLN A 177 -16.76 14.83 -1.81
N VAL A 178 -16.53 15.89 -2.59
CA VAL A 178 -16.90 15.95 -4.02
C VAL A 178 -16.19 14.86 -4.81
N MET A 179 -14.87 14.72 -4.63
CA MET A 179 -14.08 13.70 -5.32
C MET A 179 -14.51 12.28 -4.96
N LEU A 180 -14.73 12.01 -3.67
CA LEU A 180 -15.17 10.68 -3.21
C LEU A 180 -16.55 10.30 -3.77
N GLN A 181 -17.51 11.24 -3.78
CA GLN A 181 -18.83 10.99 -4.35
C GLN A 181 -18.75 10.70 -5.85
N GLU A 182 -17.91 11.41 -6.59
CA GLU A 182 -17.72 11.17 -8.00
C GLU A 182 -17.03 9.83 -8.26
N MET A 183 -15.99 9.49 -7.52
CA MET A 183 -15.35 8.16 -7.59
C MET A 183 -16.35 7.04 -7.28
N GLU A 184 -17.17 7.18 -6.25
CA GLU A 184 -18.18 6.19 -5.90
C GLU A 184 -19.20 5.98 -7.02
N ARG A 185 -19.65 7.07 -7.64
CA ARG A 185 -20.56 7.04 -8.79
C ARG A 185 -19.94 6.34 -9.98
N HIS A 186 -18.69 6.66 -10.31
CA HIS A 186 -18.00 6.15 -11.49
C HIS A 186 -17.61 4.67 -11.33
N TYR A 187 -16.94 4.33 -10.22
CA TYR A 187 -16.42 2.96 -9.99
C TYR A 187 -17.45 2.02 -9.38
N ARG A 188 -18.59 2.53 -8.91
CA ARG A 188 -19.63 1.75 -8.20
C ARG A 188 -19.08 0.96 -7.01
N LYS A 189 -18.03 1.48 -6.40
CA LYS A 189 -17.34 0.96 -5.22
C LYS A 189 -17.13 2.10 -4.23
N ARG A 190 -17.27 1.83 -2.94
CA ARG A 190 -16.98 2.82 -1.90
C ARG A 190 -15.50 3.16 -1.92
N PRO A 191 -15.07 4.39 -2.27
CA PRO A 191 -13.66 4.76 -2.30
C PRO A 191 -13.07 4.83 -0.90
N ILE A 192 -11.74 4.72 -0.85
CA ILE A 192 -10.96 4.77 0.39
C ILE A 192 -10.20 6.10 0.44
N ILE A 193 -10.20 6.76 1.59
CA ILE A 193 -9.34 7.92 1.82
C ILE A 193 -7.99 7.43 2.32
N TYR A 194 -6.89 7.73 1.61
CA TYR A 194 -5.56 7.66 2.20
C TYR A 194 -5.19 9.03 2.77
N THR A 195 -4.48 9.05 3.92
CA THR A 195 -4.01 10.30 4.52
C THR A 195 -2.80 10.11 5.43
N THR A 196 -2.02 11.18 5.55
CA THR A 196 -0.90 11.28 6.50
C THR A 196 -1.36 11.81 7.86
N VAL A 197 -0.53 11.61 8.89
CA VAL A 197 -0.81 12.10 10.25
C VAL A 197 -1.09 13.60 10.26
N ASP A 198 -0.18 14.37 9.66
CA ASP A 198 -0.25 15.85 9.72
C ASP A 198 -1.49 16.37 8.98
N PHE A 199 -1.83 15.77 7.83
CA PHE A 199 -3.03 16.18 7.08
C PHE A 199 -4.31 15.79 7.82
N TYR A 200 -4.35 14.60 8.40
CA TYR A 200 -5.47 14.14 9.21
C TYR A 200 -5.70 15.05 10.43
N GLU A 201 -4.65 15.33 11.19
CA GLU A 201 -4.72 16.20 12.37
C GLU A 201 -5.25 17.60 11.99
N ALA A 202 -4.78 18.15 10.85
CA ALA A 202 -5.19 19.48 10.40
C ALA A 202 -6.60 19.53 9.82
N ASN A 203 -7.04 18.51 9.09
CA ASN A 203 -8.21 18.62 8.22
C ASN A 203 -9.34 17.64 8.52
N LEU A 204 -9.06 16.42 9.01
CA LEU A 204 -10.05 15.34 9.11
C LEU A 204 -10.34 14.88 10.55
N SER A 205 -9.60 15.38 11.53
CA SER A 205 -9.72 14.95 12.94
C SER A 205 -11.02 15.43 13.62
N ASN A 206 -11.75 16.34 13.01
CA ASN A 206 -13.04 16.85 13.48
C ASN A 206 -14.21 15.87 13.29
N GLY A 207 -13.97 14.67 12.76
CA GLY A 207 -14.99 13.66 12.51
C GLY A 207 -15.67 13.77 11.15
N ALA A 208 -15.15 14.61 10.23
CA ALA A 208 -15.63 14.65 8.87
C ALA A 208 -15.32 13.33 8.12
N LEU A 209 -16.16 12.98 7.15
CA LEU A 209 -15.98 11.85 6.23
C LEU A 209 -15.74 10.49 6.92
N THR A 210 -16.29 10.33 8.14
CA THR A 210 -16.10 9.10 8.94
C THR A 210 -16.84 7.89 8.38
N ASP A 211 -17.75 8.08 7.48
CA ASP A 211 -18.49 7.04 6.76
C ASP A 211 -17.70 6.43 5.60
N TYR A 212 -16.57 7.06 5.18
CA TYR A 212 -15.65 6.48 4.21
C TYR A 212 -14.57 5.63 4.89
N PRO A 213 -14.19 4.48 4.30
CA PRO A 213 -13.03 3.72 4.75
C PRO A 213 -11.75 4.57 4.65
N ILE A 214 -10.81 4.31 5.55
CA ILE A 214 -9.57 5.08 5.59
C ILE A 214 -8.34 4.17 5.59
N TRP A 215 -7.33 4.56 4.84
CA TRP A 215 -5.99 4.02 4.81
C TRP A 215 -5.05 5.06 5.42
N VAL A 216 -4.46 4.74 6.56
CA VAL A 216 -3.70 5.67 7.37
C VAL A 216 -2.19 5.42 7.26
N ARG A 217 -1.42 6.50 7.14
CA ARG A 217 0.04 6.43 7.18
C ARG A 217 0.54 6.67 8.61
N SER A 218 1.26 5.72 9.16
CA SER A 218 1.96 5.90 10.44
C SER A 218 3.18 4.97 10.53
N THR A 219 4.36 5.48 10.18
CA THR A 219 5.59 4.69 10.07
C THR A 219 6.38 4.59 11.39
N LYS A 220 5.95 5.27 12.44
CA LYS A 220 6.63 5.28 13.74
C LYS A 220 5.78 4.81 14.91
N HIS A 221 4.46 4.88 14.77
CA HIS A 221 3.51 4.58 15.83
C HIS A 221 2.35 3.77 15.28
N HIS A 222 1.73 2.96 16.14
CA HIS A 222 0.45 2.33 15.79
C HIS A 222 -0.61 3.40 15.47
N PRO A 223 -1.50 3.18 14.50
CA PRO A 223 -2.52 4.17 14.11
C PRO A 223 -3.34 4.71 15.28
N ALA A 224 -3.73 3.89 16.25
CA ALA A 224 -4.50 4.34 17.42
C ALA A 224 -3.82 5.47 18.22
N VAL A 225 -2.49 5.62 18.12
CA VAL A 225 -1.74 6.70 18.79
C VAL A 225 -1.89 8.03 18.05
N LYS A 226 -2.09 7.99 16.72
CA LYS A 226 -2.09 9.18 15.86
C LYS A 226 -3.48 9.54 15.34
N TYR A 227 -4.33 8.57 15.14
CA TYR A 227 -5.66 8.75 14.58
C TYR A 227 -6.77 8.55 15.62
N GLY A 228 -6.40 8.38 16.89
CA GLY A 228 -7.33 8.24 18.02
C GLY A 228 -8.27 7.04 17.83
N SER A 229 -9.58 7.29 17.99
CA SER A 229 -10.63 6.29 17.83
C SER A 229 -11.09 6.10 16.38
N ARG A 230 -10.49 6.77 15.40
CA ARG A 230 -10.83 6.59 13.99
C ARG A 230 -10.58 5.13 13.58
N ALA A 231 -11.64 4.42 13.25
CA ALA A 231 -11.52 3.08 12.68
C ALA A 231 -10.83 3.15 11.32
N TRP A 232 -9.79 2.36 11.14
CA TRP A 232 -9.01 2.32 9.90
C TRP A 232 -9.10 0.93 9.25
N HIS A 233 -8.86 0.89 7.93
CA HIS A 233 -8.95 -0.34 7.12
C HIS A 233 -7.59 -0.81 6.64
N PHE A 234 -6.72 0.15 6.32
CA PHE A 234 -5.37 -0.11 5.85
C PHE A 234 -4.40 0.79 6.62
N TRP A 235 -3.19 0.27 6.81
CA TRP A 235 -2.12 0.97 7.51
C TRP A 235 -0.84 0.89 6.70
N GLN A 236 -0.38 2.04 6.14
CA GLN A 236 0.97 2.17 5.60
C GLN A 236 1.94 2.37 6.78
N TYR A 237 2.68 1.31 7.06
CA TYR A 237 3.51 1.26 8.26
C TYR A 237 5.00 1.44 7.99
N GLN A 238 5.45 1.36 6.73
CA GLN A 238 6.85 1.50 6.34
C GLN A 238 6.95 2.15 4.96
N SER A 239 7.91 3.08 4.80
CA SER A 239 8.14 3.80 3.54
C SER A 239 9.53 3.54 2.91
N ASP A 240 10.33 2.69 3.53
CA ASP A 240 11.68 2.31 3.07
C ASP A 240 11.84 0.79 2.97
N GLY A 241 10.73 0.08 2.84
CA GLY A 241 10.68 -1.37 2.79
C GLY A 241 11.42 -1.96 1.60
N ARG A 242 11.70 -3.25 1.69
CA ARG A 242 12.26 -4.04 0.58
C ARG A 242 11.35 -5.22 0.31
N VAL A 243 11.08 -5.45 -0.98
CA VAL A 243 10.27 -6.58 -1.45
C VAL A 243 10.97 -7.19 -2.65
N PRO A 244 11.15 -8.51 -2.71
CA PRO A 244 11.67 -9.18 -3.90
C PRO A 244 10.90 -8.78 -5.15
N GLY A 245 11.61 -8.48 -6.23
CA GLY A 245 11.01 -7.99 -7.48
C GLY A 245 11.02 -6.46 -7.63
N ILE A 246 11.35 -5.71 -6.56
CA ILE A 246 11.44 -4.25 -6.59
C ILE A 246 12.87 -3.82 -6.28
N GLY A 247 13.48 -3.06 -7.20
CA GLY A 247 14.89 -2.67 -7.10
C GLY A 247 15.19 -1.60 -6.04
N GLY A 248 14.17 -0.84 -5.63
CA GLY A 248 14.28 0.27 -4.69
C GLY A 248 13.52 0.07 -3.38
N SER A 249 13.30 1.17 -2.66
CA SER A 249 12.39 1.20 -1.53
C SER A 249 10.94 1.14 -2.00
N VAL A 250 10.09 0.53 -1.19
CA VAL A 250 8.66 0.43 -1.42
C VAL A 250 7.91 0.59 -0.12
N ASP A 251 6.75 1.23 -0.19
CA ASP A 251 5.83 1.35 0.92
C ASP A 251 5.18 0.00 1.22
N LYS A 252 5.07 -0.33 2.52
CA LYS A 252 4.44 -1.56 3.00
C LYS A 252 3.20 -1.27 3.80
N ASP A 253 2.18 -2.05 3.54
CA ASP A 253 0.84 -1.90 4.08
C ASP A 253 0.36 -3.14 4.82
N ALA A 254 -0.55 -2.93 5.77
CA ALA A 254 -1.30 -3.99 6.40
C ALA A 254 -2.80 -3.71 6.28
N PHE A 255 -3.59 -4.75 6.02
CA PHE A 255 -5.04 -4.71 6.12
C PHE A 255 -5.46 -4.97 7.57
N TYR A 256 -6.41 -4.17 8.09
CA TYR A 256 -7.00 -4.36 9.40
C TYR A 256 -8.03 -5.48 9.37
N GLY A 257 -7.63 -6.68 9.71
CA GLY A 257 -8.56 -7.80 9.78
C GLY A 257 -7.89 -9.16 9.68
N THR A 258 -8.70 -10.19 9.81
CA THR A 258 -8.30 -11.57 9.62
C THR A 258 -8.25 -11.93 8.12
N LYS A 259 -7.76 -13.13 7.82
CA LYS A 259 -7.78 -13.64 6.45
C LYS A 259 -9.22 -13.78 5.91
N GLU A 260 -10.15 -14.23 6.75
CA GLU A 260 -11.56 -14.38 6.39
C GLU A 260 -12.23 -13.04 6.10
N GLN A 261 -11.87 -12.00 6.87
CA GLN A 261 -12.34 -10.63 6.63
C GLN A 261 -11.74 -10.05 5.34
N TRP A 262 -10.49 -10.39 5.02
CA TRP A 262 -9.89 -10.05 3.74
C TRP A 262 -10.60 -10.73 2.57
N ASP A 263 -10.84 -12.04 2.68
CA ASP A 263 -11.57 -12.79 1.66
C ASP A 263 -13.01 -12.25 1.47
N ALA A 264 -13.66 -11.78 2.54
CA ALA A 264 -14.94 -11.09 2.46
C ALA A 264 -14.83 -9.72 1.76
N PHE A 265 -13.81 -8.93 2.12
CA PHE A 265 -13.54 -7.64 1.49
C PHE A 265 -13.29 -7.76 -0.02
N LEU A 266 -12.61 -8.82 -0.48
CA LEU A 266 -12.41 -9.06 -1.92
C LEU A 266 -13.70 -9.39 -2.66
N ARG A 267 -14.67 -10.07 -2.00
CA ARG A 267 -15.96 -10.41 -2.64
C ARG A 267 -16.92 -9.23 -2.70
N GLU A 268 -16.89 -8.39 -1.69
CA GLU A 268 -17.75 -7.22 -1.55
C GLU A 268 -16.91 -5.99 -1.19
N PRO A 269 -16.17 -5.42 -2.14
CA PRO A 269 -15.32 -4.27 -1.87
C PRO A 269 -16.14 -3.07 -1.40
N GLY A 270 -15.93 -2.63 -0.16
CA GLY A 270 -16.66 -1.55 0.48
C GLY A 270 -17.45 -1.95 1.71
N VAL A 271 -17.63 -3.24 1.97
CA VAL A 271 -18.16 -3.70 3.25
C VAL A 271 -17.11 -3.46 4.34
N ARG A 272 -17.46 -2.72 5.36
CA ARG A 272 -16.57 -2.47 6.51
C ARG A 272 -16.16 -3.80 7.13
N PRO A 273 -14.87 -3.99 7.46
CA PRO A 273 -14.51 -4.93 8.50
C PRO A 273 -15.30 -4.57 9.75
N VAL A 274 -15.86 -5.55 10.43
CA VAL A 274 -16.64 -5.33 11.64
C VAL A 274 -15.85 -4.46 12.61
N GLU A 275 -16.43 -3.36 13.04
CA GLU A 275 -15.84 -2.46 14.02
C GLU A 275 -15.55 -3.25 15.30
N THR A 276 -14.29 -3.58 15.52
CA THR A 276 -13.83 -3.96 16.83
C THR A 276 -13.08 -2.78 17.40
N GLY A 277 -13.61 -2.26 18.48
CA GLY A 277 -13.08 -1.07 19.14
C GLY A 277 -11.57 -1.15 19.32
N ALA A 278 -10.93 0.00 19.19
CA ALA A 278 -9.54 0.33 19.48
C ALA A 278 -8.57 -0.86 19.63
N GLY A 279 -7.94 -1.28 18.55
CA GLY A 279 -6.61 -1.85 18.66
C GLY A 279 -6.43 -3.35 18.46
N GLY A 280 -7.03 -3.98 17.48
CA GLY A 280 -6.60 -5.33 17.11
C GLY A 280 -7.52 -6.02 16.10
N PRO A 281 -7.04 -7.03 15.36
CA PRO A 281 -7.91 -7.90 14.60
C PRO A 281 -8.98 -8.49 15.53
N ALA A 282 -10.24 -8.55 15.05
CA ALA A 282 -11.32 -9.14 15.80
C ALA A 282 -10.94 -10.54 16.27
N PRO A 283 -11.20 -10.93 17.54
CA PRO A 283 -11.07 -12.32 17.92
C PRO A 283 -11.94 -13.16 16.98
N ALA A 284 -11.41 -14.31 16.56
CA ALA A 284 -12.16 -15.27 15.74
C ALA A 284 -13.55 -15.48 16.36
N PRO A 285 -14.64 -15.52 15.55
CA PRO A 285 -15.98 -15.72 16.09
C PRO A 285 -15.99 -17.00 16.88
N THR A 286 -16.16 -16.91 18.19
CA THR A 286 -16.50 -18.05 19.03
C THR A 286 -17.84 -18.58 18.52
N ALA A 287 -17.82 -19.81 18.01
CA ALA A 287 -19.01 -20.54 17.61
C ALA A 287 -19.93 -20.69 18.80
N SER A 288 -20.78 -19.73 19.05
CA SER A 288 -21.97 -19.85 19.90
C SER A 288 -22.74 -18.52 19.96
N GLN A 289 -23.57 -18.30 18.97
CA GLN A 289 -24.80 -17.51 19.12
C GLN A 289 -25.74 -17.85 17.96
N THR A 290 -26.22 -19.08 17.98
CA THR A 290 -27.51 -19.40 17.37
C THR A 290 -28.57 -18.87 18.34
N ALA A 291 -28.90 -17.59 18.22
CA ALA A 291 -30.07 -17.04 18.90
C ALA A 291 -31.30 -17.55 18.14
N ALA A 292 -32.02 -18.46 18.79
CA ALA A 292 -33.33 -18.90 18.37
C ALA A 292 -34.26 -17.72 18.17
N ALA A 293 -34.81 -17.57 16.97
CA ALA A 293 -35.87 -16.67 16.67
C ALA A 293 -37.09 -17.06 17.54
N GLN A 294 -37.50 -16.21 18.46
CA GLN A 294 -38.78 -16.36 19.16
C GLN A 294 -39.91 -15.99 18.18
N PRO A 295 -41.02 -16.76 18.16
CA PRO A 295 -42.18 -16.41 17.37
C PRO A 295 -42.84 -15.14 17.93
N GLN A 296 -43.07 -14.18 17.07
CA GLN A 296 -43.90 -13.03 17.39
C GLN A 296 -45.37 -13.53 17.56
N GLU A 297 -45.88 -13.41 18.76
CA GLU A 297 -47.30 -13.56 19.07
C GLU A 297 -48.06 -12.40 18.43
N SER A 298 -49.01 -12.73 17.54
CA SER A 298 -49.91 -11.78 16.91
C SER A 298 -50.93 -11.31 17.93
N ILE A 299 -50.86 -10.05 18.31
CA ILE A 299 -51.91 -9.40 19.10
C ILE A 299 -53.09 -9.07 18.15
N ALA A 300 -54.17 -9.77 18.34
CA ALA A 300 -55.44 -9.52 17.66
C ALA A 300 -56.07 -8.20 18.13
N GLU A 301 -56.49 -7.42 17.17
CA GLU A 301 -57.22 -6.15 17.32
C GLU A 301 -58.67 -6.45 17.78
N PRO A 302 -59.23 -5.75 18.82
CA PRO A 302 -60.61 -5.92 19.15
C PRO A 302 -61.52 -5.05 18.26
N ALA A 303 -62.52 -5.71 17.71
CA ALA A 303 -63.56 -5.14 16.86
C ALA A 303 -64.39 -4.06 17.56
N GLY A 304 -64.86 -3.13 16.74
CA GLY A 304 -65.56 -1.92 17.11
C GLY A 304 -66.85 -2.04 17.89
N ALA A 305 -67.27 -0.93 18.48
CA ALA A 305 -68.61 -0.67 18.97
C ALA A 305 -69.20 0.57 18.24
N PRO A 306 -70.53 0.62 18.11
CA PRO A 306 -71.16 1.47 17.12
C PRO A 306 -71.51 2.87 17.63
N ALA A 307 -71.85 3.72 16.67
CA ALA A 307 -72.23 5.11 16.81
C ALA A 307 -73.60 5.29 17.56
N GLU A 308 -73.65 6.38 18.34
CA GLU A 308 -74.78 7.30 18.45
C GLU A 308 -74.27 8.73 18.39
#